data_a4cb6c1b06ae5ee12ad0bd6cf84194dd
#
_entry.id   a4cb6c1b06ae5ee12ad0bd6cf84194dd
#
_cell.length_a   1.000
_cell.length_b   1.000
_cell.length_c   1.000
_cell.angle_alpha   90.00
_cell.angle_beta   90.00
_cell.angle_gamma   90.00
#
_symmetry.space_group_name_H-M   'P 1'
#
loop_
_entity.id
_entity.type
_entity.pdbx_description
1 polymer ?
#
loop_
_entity_poly.entity_id
_entity_poly.type
_entity_poly.pdbx_seq_one_letter_code
_entity_poly.pdbx_strand_id
1 'polypeptide(L)'
;GEEGPVNLDLVADGPHALVAGCTGSGKSEALLGWLAAIAHCYSPEQVRFILIDYKGGATFARLEALPHTQALLTDLDAGATTRALEGIASILQRREESLGALGFPDLAAWESAHEEDPVSVSAPPPRLIVAIDEFRVLAQAHPDSMEVLLRLAAQGRSLGLHLIAATQRPSGAVSAQMRANMDI
;
A
#
# COMPACT_ATOMS: atom_id res chain seq x y z
N GLY A 1 15.84 16.56 11.29
CA GLY A 1 17.24 16.51 10.89
C GLY A 1 17.73 17.89 10.45
N GLU A 2 19.00 18.08 10.32
CA GLU A 2 19.62 19.36 9.93
C GLU A 2 19.30 19.77 8.47
N GLU A 3 18.67 18.91 7.67
CA GLU A 3 18.41 19.10 6.23
C GLU A 3 16.95 19.48 5.86
N GLY A 4 16.13 19.87 6.85
CA GLY A 4 14.74 20.29 6.57
C GLY A 4 13.75 19.12 6.41
N PRO A 5 12.49 19.41 5.97
CA PRO A 5 11.47 18.38 5.77
C PRO A 5 11.82 17.48 4.58
N VAL A 6 11.69 16.18 4.76
CA VAL A 6 11.80 15.18 3.69
C VAL A 6 10.38 14.91 3.17
N ASN A 7 10.14 15.19 1.90
CA ASN A 7 8.92 14.80 1.23
C ASN A 7 9.13 13.44 0.57
N LEU A 8 8.23 12.51 0.80
CA LEU A 8 8.19 11.19 0.14
C LEU A 8 6.96 11.13 -0.74
N ASP A 9 7.17 10.98 -2.04
CA ASP A 9 6.10 10.85 -3.03
C ASP A 9 6.08 9.42 -3.58
N LEU A 10 5.07 8.63 -3.18
CA LEU A 10 4.90 7.24 -3.63
C LEU A 10 4.61 7.12 -5.14
N VAL A 11 4.36 8.22 -5.84
CA VAL A 11 4.16 8.22 -7.30
C VAL A 11 5.47 8.54 -8.01
N ALA A 12 6.20 9.55 -7.54
CA ALA A 12 7.41 10.06 -8.18
C ALA A 12 8.69 9.34 -7.71
N ASP A 13 8.83 9.13 -6.37
CA ASP A 13 10.06 8.60 -5.78
C ASP A 13 10.12 7.06 -5.79
N GLY A 14 8.96 6.39 -5.89
CA GLY A 14 8.86 4.93 -5.96
C GLY A 14 7.50 4.44 -5.45
N PRO A 15 6.89 3.43 -6.12
CA PRO A 15 5.52 3.01 -5.81
C PRO A 15 5.40 2.28 -4.47
N HIS A 16 6.51 1.79 -3.91
CA HIS A 16 6.52 0.97 -2.71
C HIS A 16 7.61 1.43 -1.75
N ALA A 17 7.35 1.26 -0.45
CA ALA A 17 8.26 1.67 0.60
C ALA A 17 8.55 0.53 1.59
N LEU A 18 9.80 0.45 2.06
CA LEU A 18 10.21 -0.44 3.13
C LEU A 18 10.67 0.36 4.35
N VAL A 19 9.93 0.26 5.45
CA VAL A 19 10.29 0.87 6.74
C VAL A 19 11.06 -0.16 7.58
N ALA A 20 12.34 0.07 7.79
CA ALA A 20 13.19 -0.82 8.57
C ALA A 20 13.60 -0.19 9.91
N GLY A 21 13.58 -0.98 11.00
CA GLY A 21 14.01 -0.51 12.31
C GLY A 21 13.95 -1.62 13.34
N CYS A 22 14.88 -1.59 14.31
CA CYS A 22 14.92 -2.54 15.41
C CYS A 22 13.69 -2.41 16.32
N THR A 23 13.46 -3.42 17.16
CA THR A 23 12.42 -3.34 18.21
C THR A 23 12.67 -2.11 19.09
N GLY A 24 11.62 -1.31 19.31
CA GLY A 24 11.73 -0.07 20.11
C GLY A 24 12.30 1.15 19.36
N SER A 25 12.60 1.05 18.07
CA SER A 25 13.10 2.18 17.27
C SER A 25 12.04 3.21 16.87
N GLY A 26 10.77 2.98 17.20
CA GLY A 26 9.67 3.83 16.76
C GLY A 26 9.11 3.50 15.35
N LYS A 27 9.51 2.37 14.74
CA LYS A 27 9.07 1.94 13.40
C LYS A 27 7.55 1.98 13.21
N SER A 28 6.81 1.36 14.12
CA SER A 28 5.34 1.32 14.05
C SER A 28 4.72 2.70 14.25
N GLU A 29 5.28 3.55 15.13
CA GLU A 29 4.84 4.93 15.29
C GLU A 29 5.15 5.79 14.05
N ALA A 30 6.29 5.59 13.41
CA ALA A 30 6.63 6.25 12.15
C ALA A 30 5.65 5.85 11.03
N LEU A 31 5.32 4.56 10.94
CA LEU A 31 4.34 4.05 9.98
C LEU A 31 2.95 4.63 10.22
N LEU A 32 2.49 4.65 11.49
CA LEU A 32 1.23 5.27 11.88
C LEU A 32 1.21 6.77 11.56
N GLY A 33 2.27 7.48 11.92
CA GLY A 33 2.40 8.91 11.65
C GLY A 33 2.33 9.22 10.15
N TRP A 34 2.98 8.39 9.33
CA TRP A 34 2.96 8.54 7.88
C TRP A 34 1.56 8.30 7.30
N LEU A 35 0.89 7.21 7.66
CA LEU A 35 -0.48 6.94 7.22
C LEU A 35 -1.48 8.00 7.71
N ALA A 36 -1.33 8.49 8.94
CA ALA A 36 -2.14 9.58 9.46
C ALA A 36 -1.91 10.89 8.70
N ALA A 37 -0.67 11.20 8.31
CA ALA A 37 -0.35 12.35 7.49
C ALA A 37 -0.98 12.25 6.09
N ILE A 38 -0.93 11.07 5.46
CA ILE A 38 -1.62 10.82 4.18
C ILE A 38 -3.12 11.03 4.34
N ALA A 39 -3.75 10.46 5.38
CA ALA A 39 -5.18 10.62 5.63
C ALA A 39 -5.58 12.06 5.97
N HIS A 40 -4.64 12.88 6.46
CA HIS A 40 -4.88 14.30 6.70
C HIS A 40 -4.82 15.14 5.41
N CYS A 41 -3.95 14.75 4.47
CA CYS A 41 -3.72 15.51 3.24
C CYS A 41 -4.67 15.12 2.10
N TYR A 42 -5.15 13.90 2.07
CA TYR A 42 -5.96 13.34 0.98
C TYR A 42 -7.31 12.86 1.50
N SER A 43 -8.36 13.00 0.68
CA SER A 43 -9.68 12.49 1.03
C SER A 43 -9.80 10.97 0.85
N PRO A 44 -10.83 10.31 1.44
CA PRO A 44 -11.08 8.89 1.21
C PRO A 44 -11.42 8.53 -0.25
N GLU A 45 -11.83 9.50 -1.05
CA GLU A 45 -12.06 9.36 -2.49
C GLU A 45 -10.75 9.37 -3.29
N GLN A 46 -9.66 9.87 -2.70
CA GLN A 46 -8.33 9.93 -3.32
C GLN A 46 -7.43 8.79 -2.86
N VAL A 47 -7.52 8.38 -1.57
CA VAL A 47 -6.66 7.34 -0.99
C VAL A 47 -7.45 6.42 -0.07
N ARG A 48 -7.24 5.11 -0.19
CA ARG A 48 -7.79 4.06 0.68
C ARG A 48 -6.67 3.20 1.24
N PHE A 49 -6.91 2.66 2.44
CA PHE A 49 -5.96 1.80 3.15
C PHE A 49 -6.49 0.38 3.29
N ILE A 50 -5.62 -0.60 3.05
CA ILE A 50 -5.73 -1.96 3.57
C ILE A 50 -4.57 -2.14 4.55
N LEU A 51 -4.90 -2.38 5.82
CA LEU A 51 -3.95 -2.45 6.91
C LEU A 51 -3.80 -3.91 7.35
N ILE A 52 -2.57 -4.41 7.39
CA ILE A 52 -2.26 -5.80 7.75
C ILE A 52 -1.32 -5.79 8.95
N ASP A 53 -1.81 -6.32 10.09
CA ASP A 53 -1.07 -6.40 11.34
C ASP A 53 -0.98 -7.85 11.83
N TYR A 54 0.23 -8.40 11.78
CA TYR A 54 0.51 -9.77 12.23
C TYR A 54 0.71 -9.90 13.76
N LYS A 55 0.64 -8.79 14.51
CA LYS A 55 0.82 -8.77 15.98
C LYS A 55 -0.48 -8.49 16.73
N GLY A 56 -1.61 -9.01 16.27
CA GLY A 56 -2.88 -8.87 16.99
C GLY A 56 -3.56 -7.51 16.84
N GLY A 57 -3.27 -6.76 15.78
CA GLY A 57 -4.00 -5.53 15.44
C GLY A 57 -3.63 -4.28 16.25
N ALA A 58 -2.68 -4.37 17.18
CA ALA A 58 -2.36 -3.27 18.08
C ALA A 58 -1.79 -2.04 17.37
N THR A 59 -1.03 -2.25 16.28
CA THR A 59 -0.39 -1.16 15.54
C THR A 59 -1.42 -0.29 14.85
N PHE A 60 -2.34 -0.86 14.08
CA PHE A 60 -3.27 -0.12 13.24
C PHE A 60 -4.65 0.16 13.84
N ALA A 61 -4.93 -0.30 15.08
CA ALA A 61 -6.24 -0.12 15.73
C ALA A 61 -6.71 1.35 15.74
N ARG A 62 -5.79 2.31 15.87
CA ARG A 62 -6.10 3.76 15.86
C ARG A 62 -6.57 4.27 14.50
N LEU A 63 -6.23 3.57 13.42
CA LEU A 63 -6.60 3.95 12.05
C LEU A 63 -7.86 3.21 11.55
N GLU A 64 -8.36 2.22 12.30
CA GLU A 64 -9.50 1.39 11.89
C GLU A 64 -10.76 2.23 11.63
N ALA A 65 -11.03 3.22 12.50
CA ALA A 65 -12.20 4.09 12.40
C ALA A 65 -12.09 5.18 11.32
N LEU A 66 -10.94 5.33 10.65
CA LEU A 66 -10.78 6.32 9.60
C LEU A 66 -11.62 5.94 8.38
N PRO A 67 -12.28 6.90 7.71
CA PRO A 67 -13.03 6.64 6.49
C PRO A 67 -12.14 6.16 5.32
N HIS A 68 -10.82 6.32 5.43
CA HIS A 68 -9.82 5.80 4.49
C HIS A 68 -9.60 4.30 4.63
N THR A 69 -9.83 3.72 5.82
CA THR A 69 -9.56 2.31 6.09
C THR A 69 -10.67 1.43 5.51
N GLN A 70 -10.33 0.73 4.45
CA GLN A 70 -11.22 -0.22 3.79
C GLN A 70 -11.23 -1.57 4.49
N ALA A 71 -10.08 -1.99 5.03
CA ALA A 71 -9.95 -3.23 5.80
C ALA A 71 -8.78 -3.14 6.78
N LEU A 72 -8.98 -3.69 7.98
CA LEU A 72 -7.94 -4.03 8.95
C LEU A 72 -7.92 -5.55 9.11
N LEU A 73 -6.79 -6.17 8.79
CA LEU A 73 -6.58 -7.61 8.82
C LEU A 73 -5.61 -7.94 9.94
N THR A 74 -6.10 -8.69 10.93
CA THR A 74 -5.34 -9.14 12.10
C THR A 74 -5.40 -10.65 12.23
N ASP A 75 -4.41 -11.26 12.86
CA ASP A 75 -4.38 -12.70 13.15
C ASP A 75 -4.70 -13.57 11.93
N LEU A 76 -4.06 -13.25 10.80
CA LEU A 76 -4.32 -13.86 9.51
C LEU A 76 -3.89 -15.34 9.49
N ASP A 77 -4.84 -16.24 9.48
CA ASP A 77 -4.62 -17.61 9.02
C ASP A 77 -4.38 -17.65 7.48
N ALA A 78 -3.97 -18.80 6.97
CA ALA A 78 -3.69 -18.95 5.54
C ALA A 78 -4.91 -18.62 4.66
N GLY A 79 -6.12 -18.96 5.12
CA GLY A 79 -7.35 -18.70 4.39
C GLY A 79 -7.72 -17.21 4.36
N ALA A 80 -7.54 -16.50 5.47
CA ALA A 80 -7.78 -15.05 5.54
C ALA A 80 -6.77 -14.29 4.69
N THR A 81 -5.49 -14.70 4.71
CA THR A 81 -4.45 -14.12 3.86
C THR A 81 -4.79 -14.29 2.37
N THR A 82 -5.16 -15.50 1.96
CA THR A 82 -5.55 -15.78 0.56
C THR A 82 -6.73 -14.91 0.13
N ARG A 83 -7.80 -14.84 0.93
CA ARG A 83 -8.97 -14.00 0.62
C ARG A 83 -8.62 -12.50 0.49
N ALA A 84 -7.71 -12.01 1.34
CA ALA A 84 -7.25 -10.62 1.27
C ALA A 84 -6.53 -10.34 -0.06
N LEU A 85 -5.63 -11.23 -0.48
CA LEU A 85 -4.91 -11.10 -1.75
C LEU A 85 -5.83 -11.23 -2.96
N GLU A 86 -6.80 -12.14 -2.93
CA GLU A 86 -7.83 -12.25 -3.97
C GLU A 86 -8.67 -10.96 -4.05
N GLY A 87 -8.98 -10.35 -2.92
CA GLY A 87 -9.65 -9.06 -2.86
C GLY A 87 -8.84 -7.94 -3.52
N ILE A 88 -7.54 -7.86 -3.22
CA ILE A 88 -6.63 -6.89 -3.86
C ILE A 88 -6.53 -7.16 -5.37
N ALA A 89 -6.35 -8.42 -5.79
CA ALA A 89 -6.30 -8.81 -7.20
C ALA A 89 -7.57 -8.40 -7.95
N SER A 90 -8.73 -8.63 -7.35
CA SER A 90 -10.03 -8.23 -7.92
C SER A 90 -10.17 -6.70 -8.06
N ILE A 91 -9.64 -5.92 -7.12
CA ILE A 91 -9.60 -4.45 -7.23
C ILE A 91 -8.74 -4.04 -8.42
N LEU A 92 -7.53 -4.59 -8.55
CA LEU A 92 -6.61 -4.26 -9.63
C LEU A 92 -7.18 -4.64 -11.00
N GLN A 93 -7.79 -5.83 -11.11
CA GLN A 93 -8.44 -6.26 -12.35
C GLN A 93 -9.53 -5.28 -12.79
N ARG A 94 -10.42 -4.85 -11.88
CA ARG A 94 -11.46 -3.87 -12.22
C ARG A 94 -10.88 -2.53 -12.66
N ARG A 95 -9.75 -2.09 -12.07
CA ARG A 95 -9.07 -0.86 -12.50
C ARG A 95 -8.50 -0.99 -13.89
N GLU A 96 -7.85 -2.11 -14.20
CA GLU A 96 -7.30 -2.40 -15.52
C GLU A 96 -8.41 -2.42 -16.59
N GLU A 97 -9.53 -3.07 -16.31
CA GLU A 97 -10.71 -3.07 -17.18
C GLU A 97 -11.24 -1.65 -17.41
N SER A 98 -11.32 -0.83 -16.36
CA SER A 98 -11.79 0.56 -16.45
C SER A 98 -10.85 1.44 -17.26
N LEU A 99 -9.54 1.34 -17.02
CA LEU A 99 -8.52 2.06 -17.79
C LEU A 99 -8.59 1.68 -19.27
N GLY A 100 -8.70 0.39 -19.59
CA GLY A 100 -8.84 -0.09 -20.95
C GLY A 100 -10.11 0.43 -21.63
N ALA A 101 -11.24 0.44 -20.93
CA ALA A 101 -12.52 0.93 -21.45
C ALA A 101 -12.52 2.44 -21.70
N LEU A 102 -11.80 3.21 -20.88
CA LEU A 102 -11.69 4.67 -20.99
C LEU A 102 -10.51 5.14 -21.86
N GLY A 103 -9.61 4.22 -22.22
CA GLY A 103 -8.43 4.53 -23.05
C GLY A 103 -7.28 5.22 -22.33
N PHE A 104 -7.22 5.12 -20.99
CA PHE A 104 -6.10 5.65 -20.20
C PHE A 104 -4.98 4.62 -20.07
N PRO A 105 -3.70 5.03 -20.19
CA PRO A 105 -2.56 4.11 -20.03
C PRO A 105 -2.33 3.69 -18.57
N ASP A 106 -2.67 4.55 -17.61
CA ASP A 106 -2.49 4.33 -16.17
C ASP A 106 -3.42 5.23 -15.35
N LEU A 107 -3.43 5.02 -14.03
CA LEU A 107 -4.28 5.78 -13.12
C LEU A 107 -3.89 7.26 -13.06
N ALA A 108 -2.59 7.58 -13.15
CA ALA A 108 -2.12 8.96 -13.09
C ALA A 108 -2.63 9.79 -14.28
N ALA A 109 -2.66 9.20 -15.48
CA ALA A 109 -3.23 9.83 -16.66
C ALA A 109 -4.75 10.08 -16.50
N TRP A 110 -5.47 9.13 -15.88
CA TRP A 110 -6.89 9.32 -15.59
C TRP A 110 -7.12 10.41 -14.54
N GLU A 111 -6.33 10.44 -13.46
CA GLU A 111 -6.36 11.50 -12.43
C GLU A 111 -6.15 12.88 -13.06
N SER A 112 -5.09 13.05 -13.85
CA SER A 112 -4.79 14.31 -14.54
C SER A 112 -5.91 14.75 -15.49
N ALA A 113 -6.47 13.83 -16.27
CA ALA A 113 -7.57 14.14 -17.18
C ALA A 113 -8.85 14.55 -16.42
N HIS A 114 -9.12 13.93 -15.27
CA HIS A 114 -10.25 14.31 -14.44
C HIS A 114 -10.04 15.67 -13.76
N GLU A 115 -8.83 15.99 -13.33
CA GLU A 115 -8.49 17.30 -12.77
C GLU A 115 -8.66 18.42 -13.81
N GLU A 116 -8.32 18.17 -15.08
CA GLU A 116 -8.48 19.12 -16.17
C GLU A 116 -9.95 19.30 -16.59
N ASP A 117 -10.74 18.23 -16.64
CA ASP A 117 -12.16 18.26 -17.01
C ASP A 117 -13.00 17.30 -16.13
N PRO A 118 -13.37 17.73 -14.91
CA PRO A 118 -14.15 16.91 -13.98
C PRO A 118 -15.61 16.69 -14.40
N VAL A 119 -16.08 17.41 -15.43
CA VAL A 119 -17.44 17.26 -15.94
C VAL A 119 -17.54 16.15 -16.97
N SER A 120 -16.57 16.07 -17.88
CA SER A 120 -16.57 15.09 -18.99
C SER A 120 -15.85 13.79 -18.65
N VAL A 121 -14.87 13.84 -17.75
CA VAL A 121 -14.10 12.68 -17.32
C VAL A 121 -14.58 12.21 -15.95
N SER A 122 -14.99 10.95 -15.85
CA SER A 122 -15.43 10.37 -14.58
C SER A 122 -14.30 10.36 -13.54
N ALA A 123 -14.67 10.44 -12.25
CA ALA A 123 -13.70 10.38 -11.17
C ALA A 123 -12.93 9.04 -11.18
N PRO A 124 -11.59 9.06 -11.06
CA PRO A 124 -10.79 7.86 -10.94
C PRO A 124 -11.03 7.15 -9.60
N PRO A 125 -10.76 5.83 -9.51
CA PRO A 125 -10.80 5.15 -8.22
C PRO A 125 -9.66 5.64 -7.32
N PRO A 126 -9.86 5.65 -5.98
CA PRO A 126 -8.83 6.09 -5.04
C PRO A 126 -7.57 5.23 -5.13
N ARG A 127 -6.39 5.82 -4.94
CA ARG A 127 -5.15 5.06 -4.76
C ARG A 127 -5.27 4.12 -3.57
N LEU A 128 -4.70 2.94 -3.68
CA LEU A 128 -4.78 1.91 -2.65
C LEU A 128 -3.41 1.72 -1.99
N ILE A 129 -3.32 2.04 -0.70
CA ILE A 129 -2.13 1.78 0.10
C ILE A 129 -2.36 0.50 0.90
N VAL A 130 -1.52 -0.50 0.67
CA VAL A 130 -1.45 -1.72 1.49
C VAL A 130 -0.30 -1.55 2.47
N ALA A 131 -0.61 -1.32 3.75
CA ALA A 131 0.38 -1.17 4.80
C ALA A 131 0.49 -2.46 5.63
N ILE A 132 1.71 -2.97 5.79
CA ILE A 132 1.96 -4.23 6.49
C ILE A 132 2.96 -3.98 7.62
N ASP A 133 2.54 -4.19 8.89
CA ASP A 133 3.48 -4.28 10.00
C ASP A 133 3.96 -5.74 10.16
N GLU A 134 5.24 -5.90 10.47
CA GLU A 134 5.93 -7.19 10.58
C GLU A 134 5.89 -8.03 9.29
N PHE A 135 6.16 -7.40 8.16
CA PHE A 135 6.23 -8.02 6.84
C PHE A 135 7.00 -9.36 6.81
N ARG A 136 8.07 -9.49 7.61
CA ARG A 136 8.83 -10.74 7.72
C ARG A 136 7.99 -11.89 8.26
N VAL A 137 7.10 -11.64 9.21
CA VAL A 137 6.24 -12.69 9.79
C VAL A 137 5.31 -13.21 8.71
N LEU A 138 4.70 -12.33 7.93
CA LEU A 138 3.89 -12.70 6.75
C LEU A 138 4.69 -13.54 5.77
N ALA A 139 5.90 -13.11 5.41
CA ALA A 139 6.77 -13.80 4.45
C ALA A 139 7.18 -15.21 4.92
N GLN A 140 7.38 -15.39 6.22
CA GLN A 140 7.77 -16.70 6.79
C GLN A 140 6.57 -17.63 6.99
N ALA A 141 5.43 -17.08 7.41
CA ALA A 141 4.22 -17.88 7.67
C ALA A 141 3.52 -18.29 6.36
N HIS A 142 3.57 -17.43 5.35
CA HIS A 142 2.82 -17.58 4.09
C HIS A 142 3.68 -17.20 2.87
N PRO A 143 4.73 -17.98 2.53
CA PRO A 143 5.66 -17.65 1.44
C PRO A 143 4.96 -17.54 0.07
N ASP A 144 4.00 -18.41 -0.23
CA ASP A 144 3.25 -18.37 -1.49
C ASP A 144 2.38 -17.11 -1.59
N SER A 145 1.75 -16.73 -0.49
CA SER A 145 0.96 -15.49 -0.41
C SER A 145 1.83 -14.26 -0.59
N MET A 146 3.07 -14.31 -0.11
CA MET A 146 4.04 -13.24 -0.28
C MET A 146 4.42 -13.06 -1.74
N GLU A 147 4.66 -14.14 -2.48
CA GLU A 147 4.96 -14.07 -3.90
C GLU A 147 3.81 -13.45 -4.69
N VAL A 148 2.56 -13.83 -4.36
CA VAL A 148 1.36 -13.22 -4.95
C VAL A 148 1.29 -11.72 -4.64
N LEU A 149 1.50 -11.31 -3.40
CA LEU A 149 1.48 -9.89 -3.00
C LEU A 149 2.51 -9.07 -3.77
N LEU A 150 3.74 -9.57 -3.90
CA LEU A 150 4.80 -8.89 -4.63
C LEU A 150 4.49 -8.75 -6.13
N ARG A 151 3.90 -9.78 -6.72
CA ARG A 151 3.44 -9.71 -8.11
C ARG A 151 2.33 -8.67 -8.27
N LEU A 152 1.35 -8.64 -7.36
CA LEU A 152 0.29 -7.64 -7.37
C LEU A 152 0.85 -6.22 -7.19
N ALA A 153 1.85 -6.05 -6.32
CA ALA A 153 2.52 -4.77 -6.15
C ALA A 153 3.22 -4.32 -7.45
N ALA A 154 4.01 -5.20 -8.07
CA ALA A 154 4.70 -4.89 -9.32
C ALA A 154 3.73 -4.51 -10.47
N GLN A 155 2.61 -5.21 -10.60
CA GLN A 155 1.56 -4.90 -11.57
C GLN A 155 0.75 -3.66 -11.18
N GLY A 156 0.58 -3.43 -9.88
CA GLY A 156 -0.28 -2.41 -9.32
C GLY A 156 0.25 -0.98 -9.46
N ARG A 157 1.52 -0.79 -9.84
CA ARG A 157 2.13 0.54 -10.00
C ARG A 157 1.29 1.45 -10.91
N SER A 158 1.00 1.01 -12.12
CA SER A 158 0.16 1.75 -13.08
C SER A 158 -1.31 1.83 -12.68
N LEU A 159 -1.73 0.95 -11.76
CA LEU A 159 -3.11 0.85 -11.26
C LEU A 159 -3.32 1.58 -9.92
N GLY A 160 -2.29 2.30 -9.41
CA GLY A 160 -2.35 3.07 -8.17
C GLY A 160 -2.35 2.21 -6.91
N LEU A 161 -1.66 1.05 -6.91
CA LEU A 161 -1.38 0.27 -5.72
C LEU A 161 0.00 0.63 -5.17
N HIS A 162 0.05 0.97 -3.90
CA HIS A 162 1.27 1.27 -3.15
C HIS A 162 1.40 0.31 -1.97
N LEU A 163 2.58 -0.32 -1.82
CA LEU A 163 2.88 -1.21 -0.70
C LEU A 163 3.83 -0.48 0.27
N ILE A 164 3.44 -0.35 1.53
CA ILE A 164 4.29 0.12 2.61
C ILE A 164 4.51 -1.04 3.57
N ALA A 165 5.70 -1.63 3.54
CA ALA A 165 6.05 -2.77 4.37
C ALA A 165 6.97 -2.36 5.51
N ALA A 166 6.67 -2.77 6.74
CA ALA A 166 7.53 -2.54 7.88
C ALA A 166 8.17 -3.84 8.37
N THR A 167 9.49 -3.81 8.68
CA THR A 167 10.24 -4.98 9.15
C THR A 167 11.29 -4.62 10.19
N GLN A 168 11.53 -5.53 11.16
CA GLN A 168 12.59 -5.35 12.15
C GLN A 168 13.98 -5.74 11.63
N ARG A 169 14.08 -6.53 10.57
CA ARG A 169 15.35 -6.98 9.98
C ARG A 169 15.25 -6.95 8.45
N PRO A 170 15.81 -5.93 7.80
CA PRO A 170 15.81 -5.83 6.34
C PRO A 170 16.69 -6.89 5.67
N SER A 171 17.78 -7.35 6.35
CA SER A 171 18.64 -8.40 5.84
C SER A 171 17.99 -9.77 5.97
N GLY A 172 17.67 -10.43 4.85
CA GLY A 172 17.08 -11.77 4.77
C GLY A 172 15.55 -11.83 4.66
N ALA A 173 14.83 -10.73 4.90
CA ALA A 173 13.38 -10.67 4.69
C ALA A 173 13.02 -10.16 3.29
N VAL A 174 13.96 -9.55 2.59
CA VAL A 174 13.77 -8.92 1.29
C VAL A 174 14.66 -9.64 0.29
N SER A 175 14.08 -10.43 -0.61
CA SER A 175 14.81 -11.03 -1.72
C SER A 175 15.39 -9.94 -2.63
N ALA A 176 16.41 -10.28 -3.45
CA ALA A 176 16.96 -9.35 -4.43
C ALA A 176 15.86 -8.81 -5.38
N GLN A 177 14.84 -9.62 -5.66
CA GLN A 177 13.70 -9.27 -6.50
C GLN A 177 12.77 -8.27 -5.82
N MET A 178 12.61 -8.36 -4.49
CA MET A 178 11.87 -7.37 -3.72
C MET A 178 12.59 -6.02 -3.69
N ARG A 179 13.92 -6.02 -3.52
CA ARG A 179 14.72 -4.79 -3.53
C ARG A 179 14.67 -4.08 -4.88
N ALA A 180 14.61 -4.82 -5.97
CA ALA A 180 14.49 -4.26 -7.31
C ALA A 180 13.13 -3.60 -7.59
N ASN A 181 12.09 -3.95 -6.82
CA ASN A 181 10.74 -3.39 -6.95
C ASN A 181 10.38 -2.39 -5.84
N MET A 182 11.25 -2.25 -4.83
CA MET A 182 11.12 -1.31 -3.71
C MET A 182 12.30 -0.32 -3.81
N ASP A 183 12.10 0.78 -4.51
CA ASP A 183 13.14 1.79 -4.78
C ASP A 183 13.37 2.78 -3.61
N ILE A 184 13.10 2.39 -2.36
CA ILE A 184 13.39 3.24 -1.19
C ILE A 184 14.14 2.44 -0.13
#